data_a0ad587f9a1167442617e194e67bc232
#
_entry.id   a0ad587f9a1167442617e194e67bc232
#
_cell.length_a   1.000
_cell.length_b   1.000
_cell.length_c   1.000
_cell.angle_alpha   90.00
_cell.angle_beta   90.00
_cell.angle_gamma   90.00
#
_symmetry.space_group_name_H-M   'P 1'
#
loop_
_entity.id
_entity.type
_entity.pdbx_description
1 polymer ?
#
loop_
_entity_poly.entity_id
_entity_poly.type
_entity_poly.pdbx_seq_one_letter_code
_entity_poly.pdbx_strand_id
1 'polypeptide(L)'
;MAESMKGLHRTCRCAEVTKEMTGSRATLMGWVQKARNKGGLVFVDLRDRSGIMQVIFENGSIDEEGFEKAGKLRSEFVIAVTGIVEKRGGAVNENLATGELELRANELRVLSESEVPPFPIEENSKTKDEIRLKYRYLDLRRPDIQRNLMMKSQVATLTRKFFAEEGFLEVETPILGKSTPEGARDYLVPSRVHPGSFYGLPQSPQLYKQLLMCSGYDRYIQIARCFRDEDLRADRQPEFTQIDMELSFVDVDDVIDVNERYLAYLFKEVLDVDVQLPIQRITWQEAMDRFGSDKPDMRFGMELHDVSETVKDCEFVVFKGALEAGGTVRGINAEGQGSMPRKKIDKLVDFAKGYGAKGLAYIAIAEDGSRKSSFAKFMKEEEMDALVQAMEGKPGDLLLFAADKNKVVYDVLGALRVELAKQMELLDKNEYRFVWVTEFPLLEWSEEENRFTAMHHPFTMPMEEDLPLLDTDPGKVRAKAYDIVLNGNEIGGGSVRIHQNDIQEKMFEKLGFTEESAYEQFGFLLNAFKYGVPPHAGLAYGLDRLVMLMAKVDSIREVIAFPKVKDASCLMTQSPSVVSEAQLQELGLETAPEKTEE
;
A
#
# COMPACT_ATOMS: atom_id res chain seq x y z
N MET A 1 20.17 34.61 20.16
CA MET A 1 19.28 35.29 19.20
C MET A 1 19.57 34.80 17.80
N ALA A 2 18.56 34.56 16.99
CA ALA A 2 18.72 34.14 15.59
C ALA A 2 19.47 35.20 14.78
N GLU A 3 20.44 34.77 13.99
CA GLU A 3 21.29 35.62 13.16
C GLU A 3 20.76 35.66 11.71
N SER A 4 21.07 36.75 11.00
CA SER A 4 20.56 36.98 9.64
C SER A 4 21.31 36.13 8.60
N MET A 5 20.57 35.66 7.60
CA MET A 5 21.12 35.06 6.37
C MET A 5 21.75 36.06 5.40
N LYS A 6 21.64 37.38 5.66
CA LYS A 6 22.08 38.43 4.75
C LYS A 6 23.56 38.24 4.32
N GLY A 7 23.78 38.15 3.02
CA GLY A 7 25.11 37.98 2.44
C GLY A 7 25.60 36.53 2.39
N LEU A 8 24.82 35.55 2.87
CA LEU A 8 25.17 34.13 2.78
C LEU A 8 24.37 33.42 1.69
N HIS A 9 25.05 32.56 0.94
CA HIS A 9 24.45 31.64 0.00
C HIS A 9 25.03 30.25 0.25
N ARG A 10 24.15 29.24 0.29
CA ARG A 10 24.59 27.84 0.39
C ARG A 10 25.34 27.45 -0.88
N THR A 11 26.56 26.95 -0.76
CA THR A 11 27.39 26.46 -1.88
C THR A 11 26.81 25.16 -2.44
N CYS A 12 26.56 24.18 -1.57
CA CYS A 12 25.98 22.88 -1.90
C CYS A 12 25.34 22.27 -0.64
N ARG A 13 24.71 21.10 -0.77
CA ARG A 13 24.23 20.35 0.41
C ARG A 13 25.38 19.60 1.07
N CYS A 14 25.13 19.12 2.31
CA CYS A 14 26.15 18.49 3.15
C CYS A 14 26.84 17.29 2.46
N ALA A 15 26.07 16.35 1.90
CA ALA A 15 26.64 15.17 1.24
C ALA A 15 27.04 15.40 -0.23
N GLU A 16 26.82 16.59 -0.77
CA GLU A 16 27.27 16.98 -2.12
C GLU A 16 28.71 17.52 -2.14
N VAL A 17 29.35 17.64 -0.97
CA VAL A 17 30.77 18.01 -0.89
C VAL A 17 31.63 16.86 -1.39
N THR A 18 32.46 17.13 -2.41
CA THR A 18 33.31 16.12 -3.06
C THR A 18 34.80 16.37 -2.81
N LYS A 19 35.62 15.37 -3.15
CA LYS A 19 37.08 15.46 -3.00
C LYS A 19 37.72 16.57 -3.84
N GLU A 20 37.10 16.88 -4.99
CA GLU A 20 37.53 17.96 -5.90
C GLU A 20 37.38 19.35 -5.25
N MET A 21 36.50 19.46 -4.25
CA MET A 21 36.31 20.71 -3.50
C MET A 21 37.37 20.93 -2.40
N THR A 22 38.30 19.99 -2.20
CA THR A 22 39.36 20.16 -1.22
C THR A 22 40.19 21.43 -1.46
N GLY A 23 40.37 22.25 -0.44
CA GLY A 23 41.00 23.56 -0.51
C GLY A 23 40.07 24.71 -0.90
N SER A 24 38.86 24.43 -1.34
CA SER A 24 37.89 25.46 -1.69
C SER A 24 37.08 25.94 -0.50
N ARG A 25 36.58 27.18 -0.58
CA ARG A 25 35.64 27.75 0.40
C ARG A 25 34.24 27.28 0.12
N ALA A 26 33.55 26.76 1.14
CA ALA A 26 32.16 26.35 1.04
C ALA A 26 31.34 26.91 2.21
N THR A 27 30.06 27.25 1.92
CA THR A 27 29.07 27.57 2.94
C THR A 27 28.02 26.45 2.95
N LEU A 28 27.93 25.75 4.09
CA LEU A 28 26.97 24.70 4.34
C LEU A 28 25.91 25.17 5.34
N MET A 29 24.68 24.68 5.21
CA MET A 29 23.57 25.05 6.09
C MET A 29 22.73 23.81 6.40
N GLY A 30 22.35 23.66 7.66
CA GLY A 30 21.58 22.50 8.09
C GLY A 30 21.32 22.51 9.59
N TRP A 31 20.95 21.34 10.08
CA TRP A 31 20.70 21.08 11.49
C TRP A 31 21.89 20.43 12.16
N VAL A 32 22.22 20.86 13.37
CA VAL A 32 23.22 20.20 14.21
C VAL A 32 22.69 18.83 14.64
N GLN A 33 23.23 17.75 14.08
CA GLN A 33 22.90 16.39 14.54
C GLN A 33 23.52 16.11 15.90
N LYS A 34 24.82 16.44 16.03
CA LYS A 34 25.58 16.22 17.23
C LYS A 34 26.74 17.23 17.32
N ALA A 35 26.97 17.78 18.52
CA ALA A 35 28.12 18.62 18.80
C ALA A 35 28.98 17.98 19.90
N ARG A 36 30.31 18.05 19.76
CA ARG A 36 31.28 17.46 20.68
C ARG A 36 32.40 18.46 20.92
N ASN A 37 32.47 19.04 22.13
CA ASN A 37 33.52 19.95 22.54
C ASN A 37 34.66 19.16 23.19
N LYS A 38 35.88 19.33 22.68
CA LYS A 38 37.11 18.68 23.16
C LYS A 38 38.19 19.69 23.50
N GLY A 39 37.79 20.78 24.17
CA GLY A 39 38.69 21.86 24.56
C GLY A 39 38.99 22.82 23.40
N GLY A 40 40.15 22.73 22.75
CA GLY A 40 40.53 23.60 21.63
C GLY A 40 39.82 23.30 20.29
N LEU A 41 38.96 22.27 20.24
CA LEU A 41 38.25 21.82 19.04
C LEU A 41 36.77 21.53 19.36
N VAL A 42 35.87 22.02 18.51
CA VAL A 42 34.47 21.63 18.53
C VAL A 42 34.13 20.94 17.23
N PHE A 43 33.67 19.70 17.32
CA PHE A 43 33.20 18.90 16.18
C PHE A 43 31.70 18.96 16.11
N VAL A 44 31.16 19.24 14.93
CA VAL A 44 29.71 19.27 14.66
C VAL A 44 29.41 18.38 13.47
N ASP A 45 28.50 17.45 13.66
CA ASP A 45 27.88 16.70 12.57
C ASP A 45 26.70 17.53 12.05
N LEU A 46 26.91 18.22 10.93
CA LEU A 46 25.90 19.07 10.27
C LEU A 46 25.08 18.22 9.31
N ARG A 47 23.77 18.17 9.51
CA ARG A 47 22.83 17.36 8.72
C ARG A 47 21.94 18.23 7.85
N ASP A 48 21.73 17.79 6.62
CA ASP A 48 20.60 18.20 5.79
C ASP A 48 19.98 16.97 5.10
N ARG A 49 19.05 17.17 4.16
CA ARG A 49 18.37 16.04 3.49
C ARG A 49 19.28 15.16 2.63
N SER A 50 20.48 15.63 2.28
CA SER A 50 21.44 14.85 1.49
C SER A 50 22.29 13.93 2.36
N GLY A 51 22.45 14.26 3.63
CA GLY A 51 23.29 13.52 4.57
C GLY A 51 23.99 14.43 5.58
N ILE A 52 25.15 13.98 6.05
CA ILE A 52 25.92 14.61 7.13
C ILE A 52 27.29 15.04 6.61
N MET A 53 27.74 16.24 7.01
CA MET A 53 29.12 16.72 6.88
C MET A 53 29.69 17.02 8.25
N GLN A 54 30.90 16.53 8.54
CA GLN A 54 31.63 16.94 9.73
C GLN A 54 32.17 18.35 9.57
N VAL A 55 31.87 19.21 10.53
CA VAL A 55 32.38 20.57 10.64
C VAL A 55 33.31 20.64 11.85
N ILE A 56 34.46 21.29 11.71
CA ILE A 56 35.42 21.52 12.79
C ILE A 56 35.57 23.02 13.04
N PHE A 57 35.39 23.40 14.28
CA PHE A 57 35.74 24.72 14.80
C PHE A 57 37.01 24.58 15.63
N GLU A 58 38.05 25.27 15.26
CA GLU A 58 39.35 25.28 15.95
C GLU A 58 39.64 26.69 16.46
N ASN A 59 40.14 26.76 17.66
CA ASN A 59 40.56 28.04 18.23
C ASN A 59 41.68 28.64 17.35
N GLY A 60 41.46 29.86 16.84
CA GLY A 60 42.34 30.55 15.91
C GLY A 60 42.01 30.36 14.41
N SER A 61 41.16 29.40 14.02
CA SER A 61 40.61 29.32 12.65
C SER A 61 39.34 30.12 12.48
N ILE A 62 38.64 30.39 13.58
CA ILE A 62 37.47 31.24 13.71
C ILE A 62 37.73 32.26 14.82
N ASP A 63 37.06 33.40 14.81
CA ASP A 63 37.21 34.40 15.88
C ASP A 63 36.71 33.85 17.24
N GLU A 64 37.10 34.53 18.32
CA GLU A 64 36.81 34.09 19.69
C GLU A 64 35.28 33.99 19.95
N GLU A 65 34.49 34.93 19.42
CA GLU A 65 33.05 34.94 19.53
C GLU A 65 32.43 33.74 18.81
N GLY A 66 32.87 33.44 17.59
CA GLY A 66 32.43 32.30 16.80
C GLY A 66 32.80 30.96 17.46
N PHE A 67 33.98 30.87 18.06
CA PHE A 67 34.41 29.67 18.77
C PHE A 67 33.59 29.47 20.06
N GLU A 68 33.28 30.52 20.79
CA GLU A 68 32.39 30.47 21.97
C GLU A 68 30.97 30.04 21.59
N LYS A 69 30.42 30.57 20.46
CA LYS A 69 29.15 30.14 19.90
C LYS A 69 29.15 28.66 19.52
N ALA A 70 30.22 28.18 18.86
CA ALA A 70 30.37 26.79 18.48
C ALA A 70 30.32 25.85 19.70
N GLY A 71 30.93 26.27 20.81
CA GLY A 71 30.90 25.53 22.07
C GLY A 71 29.52 25.43 22.73
N LYS A 72 28.58 26.30 22.36
CA LYS A 72 27.19 26.36 22.87
C LYS A 72 26.19 25.65 21.96
N LEU A 73 26.59 25.15 20.80
CA LEU A 73 25.70 24.45 19.85
C LEU A 73 25.07 23.20 20.48
N ARG A 74 23.79 23.02 20.24
CA ARG A 74 23.03 21.86 20.68
C ARG A 74 22.36 21.17 19.48
N SER A 75 21.90 19.95 19.71
CA SER A 75 21.15 19.19 18.71
C SER A 75 19.97 20.00 18.17
N GLU A 76 19.73 19.87 16.87
CA GLU A 76 18.67 20.49 16.09
C GLU A 76 18.75 22.04 15.98
N PHE A 77 19.80 22.71 16.47
CA PHE A 77 20.07 24.09 16.09
C PHE A 77 20.27 24.20 14.58
N VAL A 78 19.71 25.21 13.96
CA VAL A 78 19.91 25.50 12.53
C VAL A 78 21.06 26.48 12.41
N ILE A 79 22.10 26.07 11.67
CA ILE A 79 23.31 26.86 11.51
C ILE A 79 23.69 27.03 10.04
N ALA A 80 24.36 28.14 9.75
CA ALA A 80 25.15 28.35 8.53
C ALA A 80 26.63 28.40 8.90
N VAL A 81 27.43 27.61 8.21
CA VAL A 81 28.89 27.54 8.46
C VAL A 81 29.62 27.76 7.15
N THR A 82 30.54 28.71 7.13
CA THR A 82 31.48 28.92 6.02
C THR A 82 32.84 28.47 6.46
N GLY A 83 33.57 27.79 5.58
CA GLY A 83 34.92 27.29 5.89
C GLY A 83 35.61 26.73 4.64
N ILE A 84 36.73 26.09 4.89
CA ILE A 84 37.54 25.42 3.86
C ILE A 84 37.25 23.91 3.94
N VAL A 85 37.00 23.30 2.80
CA VAL A 85 36.84 21.84 2.68
C VAL A 85 38.24 21.22 2.76
N GLU A 86 38.45 20.31 3.71
CA GLU A 86 39.75 19.64 3.92
C GLU A 86 39.56 18.12 3.98
N LYS A 87 40.69 17.41 3.79
CA LYS A 87 40.70 15.98 4.12
C LYS A 87 40.60 15.83 5.63
N ARG A 88 39.82 14.86 6.07
CA ARG A 88 39.62 14.57 7.48
C ARG A 88 40.97 14.30 8.18
N GLY A 89 41.25 15.01 9.25
CA GLY A 89 42.49 14.87 10.02
C GLY A 89 42.57 13.62 10.89
N GLY A 90 41.42 12.94 11.12
CA GLY A 90 41.29 11.69 11.87
C GLY A 90 40.98 10.48 10.98
N ALA A 91 40.52 9.39 11.61
CA ALA A 91 40.10 8.20 10.88
C ALA A 91 38.90 8.50 9.94
N VAL A 92 38.90 7.89 8.76
CA VAL A 92 37.79 7.95 7.80
C VAL A 92 36.55 7.37 8.47
N ASN A 93 35.40 8.04 8.28
CA ASN A 93 34.12 7.52 8.74
C ASN A 93 33.37 6.86 7.56
N GLU A 94 33.51 5.56 7.43
CA GLU A 94 32.90 4.78 6.34
C GLU A 94 31.39 4.84 6.31
N ASN A 95 30.72 5.26 7.40
CA ASN A 95 29.27 5.39 7.48
C ASN A 95 28.74 6.71 6.88
N LEU A 96 29.59 7.60 6.44
CA LEU A 96 29.24 8.88 5.83
C LEU A 96 29.74 8.96 4.39
N ALA A 97 28.91 9.42 3.47
CA ALA A 97 29.33 9.69 2.09
C ALA A 97 30.52 10.69 2.02
N THR A 98 30.57 11.62 2.98
CA THR A 98 31.63 12.63 3.15
C THR A 98 32.67 12.23 4.17
N GLY A 99 32.77 10.96 4.54
CA GLY A 99 33.56 10.50 5.68
C GLY A 99 35.09 10.71 5.59
N GLU A 100 35.61 10.97 4.39
CA GLU A 100 37.01 11.35 4.14
C GLU A 100 37.26 12.86 4.23
N LEU A 101 36.18 13.67 4.32
CA LEU A 101 36.22 15.12 4.27
C LEU A 101 35.72 15.75 5.57
N GLU A 102 36.13 16.99 5.80
CA GLU A 102 35.61 17.84 6.87
C GLU A 102 35.62 19.30 6.42
N LEU A 103 34.71 20.11 6.97
CA LEU A 103 34.70 21.56 6.76
C LEU A 103 35.40 22.23 7.96
N ARG A 104 36.54 22.86 7.74
CA ARG A 104 37.19 23.70 8.76
C ARG A 104 36.58 25.08 8.74
N ALA A 105 35.79 25.36 9.76
CA ALA A 105 34.99 26.57 9.86
C ALA A 105 35.81 27.83 10.14
N ASN A 106 35.46 28.92 9.46
CA ASN A 106 35.97 30.26 9.74
C ASN A 106 34.83 31.29 9.96
N GLU A 107 33.58 30.95 9.73
CA GLU A 107 32.41 31.77 10.06
C GLU A 107 31.26 30.86 10.51
N LEU A 108 30.57 31.26 11.58
CA LEU A 108 29.39 30.58 12.10
C LEU A 108 28.27 31.58 12.32
N ARG A 109 27.06 31.24 11.82
CA ARG A 109 25.82 31.92 12.22
C ARG A 109 24.82 30.90 12.74
N VAL A 110 24.22 31.21 13.89
CA VAL A 110 23.09 30.46 14.44
C VAL A 110 21.82 31.07 13.89
N LEU A 111 21.20 30.38 12.91
CA LEU A 111 19.99 30.85 12.24
C LEU A 111 18.74 30.63 13.07
N SER A 112 18.72 29.55 13.86
CA SER A 112 17.64 29.26 14.81
C SER A 112 18.13 28.33 15.91
N GLU A 113 17.80 28.64 17.13
CA GLU A 113 17.98 27.75 18.27
C GLU A 113 16.85 26.71 18.32
N SER A 114 17.06 25.62 19.02
CA SER A 114 16.08 24.54 19.21
C SER A 114 15.95 24.22 20.70
N GLU A 115 14.74 23.94 21.13
CA GLU A 115 14.51 23.20 22.36
C GLU A 115 14.97 21.75 22.20
N VAL A 116 15.04 21.01 23.31
CA VAL A 116 15.35 19.57 23.26
C VAL A 116 14.19 18.83 22.59
N PRO A 117 14.43 18.13 21.45
CA PRO A 117 13.40 17.37 20.79
C PRO A 117 12.77 16.30 21.71
N PRO A 118 11.47 15.99 21.57
CA PRO A 118 10.80 14.99 22.39
C PRO A 118 11.29 13.54 22.12
N PHE A 119 12.05 13.34 21.05
CA PHE A 119 12.71 12.07 20.71
C PHE A 119 13.95 12.33 19.85
N PRO A 120 14.93 11.40 19.83
CA PRO A 120 16.08 11.49 18.96
C PRO A 120 15.71 11.40 17.48
N ILE A 121 16.34 12.27 16.65
CA ILE A 121 16.17 12.23 15.19
C ILE A 121 17.24 11.31 14.60
N GLU A 122 16.92 10.04 14.57
CA GLU A 122 17.80 8.96 14.12
C GLU A 122 17.03 7.88 13.39
N GLU A 123 17.73 7.07 12.59
CA GLU A 123 17.13 5.94 11.87
C GLU A 123 16.64 4.86 12.85
N ASN A 124 15.63 4.10 12.41
CA ASN A 124 15.08 2.98 13.17
C ASN A 124 14.63 3.35 14.60
N SER A 125 14.09 4.57 14.78
CA SER A 125 13.62 5.05 16.07
C SER A 125 12.60 4.09 16.70
N LYS A 126 12.76 3.81 18.00
CA LYS A 126 11.83 3.02 18.81
C LYS A 126 10.72 3.87 19.45
N THR A 127 10.66 5.14 19.10
CA THR A 127 9.64 6.07 19.60
C THR A 127 8.26 5.63 19.12
N LYS A 128 7.28 5.63 20.02
CA LYS A 128 5.89 5.26 19.71
C LYS A 128 5.30 6.16 18.63
N ASP A 129 4.48 5.59 17.76
CA ASP A 129 3.85 6.28 16.64
C ASP A 129 3.06 7.52 17.08
N GLU A 130 2.37 7.48 18.20
CA GLU A 130 1.62 8.63 18.74
C GLU A 130 2.50 9.87 18.93
N ILE A 131 3.70 9.70 19.49
CA ILE A 131 4.65 10.81 19.70
C ILE A 131 5.23 11.25 18.35
N ARG A 132 5.63 10.31 17.49
CA ARG A 132 6.15 10.58 16.16
C ARG A 132 5.13 11.36 15.31
N LEU A 133 3.86 10.97 15.32
CA LEU A 133 2.79 11.61 14.54
C LEU A 133 2.36 12.95 15.13
N LYS A 134 2.43 13.12 16.46
CA LYS A 134 2.21 14.42 17.09
C LYS A 134 3.27 15.46 16.70
N TYR A 135 4.52 15.05 16.63
CA TYR A 135 5.65 15.89 16.22
C TYR A 135 6.15 15.50 14.84
N ARG A 136 5.24 15.26 13.90
CA ARG A 136 5.56 14.70 12.58
C ARG A 136 6.60 15.51 11.81
N TYR A 137 6.63 16.82 11.94
CA TYR A 137 7.65 17.69 11.36
C TYR A 137 9.09 17.40 11.88
N LEU A 138 9.25 16.84 13.07
CA LEU A 138 10.54 16.34 13.58
C LEU A 138 10.80 14.92 13.06
N ASP A 139 9.81 14.05 13.06
CA ASP A 139 9.93 12.69 12.54
C ASP A 139 10.32 12.69 11.05
N LEU A 140 9.83 13.65 10.28
CA LEU A 140 10.19 13.88 8.87
C LEU A 140 11.65 14.31 8.66
N ARG A 141 12.40 14.65 9.70
CA ARG A 141 13.86 14.90 9.63
C ARG A 141 14.69 13.62 9.68
N ARG A 142 14.08 12.49 10.05
CA ARG A 142 14.77 11.20 10.11
C ARG A 142 15.19 10.76 8.70
N PRO A 143 16.43 10.25 8.54
CA PRO A 143 16.94 9.89 7.21
C PRO A 143 16.14 8.78 6.53
N ASP A 144 15.63 7.80 7.28
CA ASP A 144 14.79 6.70 6.75
C ASP A 144 13.46 7.22 6.18
N ILE A 145 12.76 8.11 6.91
CA ILE A 145 11.51 8.72 6.43
C ILE A 145 11.78 9.64 5.23
N GLN A 146 12.88 10.40 5.25
CA GLN A 146 13.26 11.25 4.12
C GLN A 146 13.53 10.40 2.86
N ARG A 147 14.24 9.28 2.97
CA ARG A 147 14.48 8.37 1.85
C ARG A 147 13.17 7.86 1.25
N ASN A 148 12.21 7.47 2.09
CA ASN A 148 10.90 6.99 1.64
C ASN A 148 10.15 8.07 0.84
N LEU A 149 10.11 9.32 1.34
CA LEU A 149 9.44 10.43 0.64
C LEU A 149 10.18 10.85 -0.64
N MET A 150 11.52 10.79 -0.64
CA MET A 150 12.31 11.03 -1.84
C MET A 150 12.06 9.96 -2.89
N MET A 151 11.99 8.67 -2.48
CA MET A 151 11.60 7.56 -3.37
C MET A 151 10.20 7.80 -3.95
N LYS A 152 9.21 8.19 -3.15
CA LYS A 152 7.87 8.53 -3.64
C LYS A 152 7.88 9.64 -4.68
N SER A 153 8.68 10.68 -4.45
CA SER A 153 8.85 11.78 -5.41
C SER A 153 9.50 11.30 -6.72
N GLN A 154 10.50 10.44 -6.62
CA GLN A 154 11.18 9.83 -7.78
C GLN A 154 10.20 8.95 -8.57
N VAL A 155 9.46 8.08 -7.91
CA VAL A 155 8.43 7.24 -8.54
C VAL A 155 7.43 8.10 -9.31
N ALA A 156 6.89 9.15 -8.69
CA ALA A 156 5.95 10.05 -9.35
C ALA A 156 6.54 10.74 -10.60
N THR A 157 7.80 11.15 -10.54
CA THR A 157 8.50 11.79 -11.67
C THR A 157 8.74 10.81 -12.80
N LEU A 158 9.20 9.59 -12.49
CA LEU A 158 9.45 8.55 -13.50
C LEU A 158 8.15 8.04 -14.13
N THR A 159 7.08 7.95 -13.34
CA THR A 159 5.73 7.64 -13.83
C THR A 159 5.30 8.62 -14.91
N ARG A 160 5.37 9.92 -14.64
CA ARG A 160 5.03 10.95 -15.61
C ARG A 160 5.88 10.86 -16.88
N LYS A 161 7.18 10.63 -16.70
CA LYS A 161 8.10 10.48 -17.85
C LYS A 161 7.71 9.30 -18.72
N PHE A 162 7.55 8.11 -18.14
CA PHE A 162 7.20 6.89 -18.87
C PHE A 162 5.89 7.06 -19.64
N PHE A 163 4.83 7.48 -18.97
CA PHE A 163 3.52 7.60 -19.63
C PHE A 163 3.46 8.73 -20.66
N ALA A 164 4.21 9.82 -20.48
CA ALA A 164 4.33 10.85 -21.50
C ALA A 164 5.02 10.31 -22.76
N GLU A 165 6.06 9.49 -22.62
CA GLU A 165 6.76 8.82 -23.74
C GLU A 165 5.85 7.79 -24.45
N GLU A 166 4.91 7.17 -23.71
CA GLU A 166 3.87 6.27 -24.25
C GLU A 166 2.67 7.01 -24.86
N GLY A 167 2.70 8.34 -24.92
CA GLY A 167 1.67 9.18 -25.53
C GLY A 167 0.44 9.43 -24.65
N PHE A 168 0.55 9.26 -23.33
CA PHE A 168 -0.51 9.62 -22.40
C PHE A 168 -0.50 11.12 -22.11
N LEU A 169 -1.69 11.68 -21.94
CA LEU A 169 -1.91 13.05 -21.49
C LEU A 169 -2.26 13.06 -20.00
N GLU A 170 -1.52 13.81 -19.21
CA GLU A 170 -1.89 14.05 -17.81
C GLU A 170 -2.99 15.12 -17.76
N VAL A 171 -4.18 14.73 -17.29
CA VAL A 171 -5.34 15.61 -17.19
C VAL A 171 -5.89 15.58 -15.79
N GLU A 172 -6.00 16.75 -15.15
CA GLU A 172 -6.62 16.88 -13.84
C GLU A 172 -8.15 16.79 -13.92
N THR A 173 -8.75 16.10 -12.97
CA THR A 173 -10.19 15.95 -12.82
C THR A 173 -10.68 16.66 -11.55
N PRO A 174 -11.97 17.06 -11.47
CA PRO A 174 -12.50 17.75 -10.30
C PRO A 174 -12.39 16.94 -9.01
N ILE A 175 -11.98 17.61 -7.94
CA ILE A 175 -12.07 17.06 -6.58
C ILE A 175 -13.46 17.36 -5.97
N LEU A 176 -14.08 18.49 -6.30
CA LEU A 176 -15.44 18.83 -5.93
C LEU A 176 -16.40 18.27 -6.99
N GLY A 177 -16.79 17.02 -6.83
CA GLY A 177 -17.67 16.31 -7.76
C GLY A 177 -19.08 16.08 -7.22
N LYS A 178 -19.88 15.34 -7.98
CA LYS A 178 -21.14 14.78 -7.52
C LYS A 178 -20.85 13.56 -6.64
N SER A 179 -21.61 13.39 -5.56
CA SER A 179 -21.54 12.15 -4.77
C SER A 179 -22.05 10.96 -5.60
N THR A 180 -21.19 10.00 -5.82
CA THR A 180 -21.44 8.78 -6.58
C THR A 180 -20.71 7.62 -5.89
N PRO A 181 -21.24 7.10 -4.76
CA PRO A 181 -20.56 6.07 -3.98
C PRO A 181 -20.26 4.82 -4.82
N GLU A 182 -19.00 4.38 -4.80
CA GLU A 182 -18.48 3.23 -5.53
C GLU A 182 -17.90 2.16 -4.55
N GLY A 183 -18.68 1.82 -3.51
CA GLY A 183 -18.30 0.81 -2.51
C GLY A 183 -17.93 1.38 -1.13
N ALA A 184 -17.17 2.48 -1.03
CA ALA A 184 -16.93 3.20 0.22
C ALA A 184 -17.94 4.36 0.39
N ARG A 185 -17.98 4.99 1.57
CA ARG A 185 -18.72 6.23 1.76
C ARG A 185 -17.92 7.41 1.24
N ASP A 186 -18.63 8.41 0.68
CA ASP A 186 -18.03 9.65 0.22
C ASP A 186 -17.86 10.64 1.38
N TYR A 187 -16.76 11.38 1.39
CA TYR A 187 -16.65 12.60 2.16
C TYR A 187 -17.47 13.71 1.51
N LEU A 188 -18.35 14.36 2.26
CA LEU A 188 -19.25 15.40 1.75
C LEU A 188 -18.75 16.78 2.14
N VAL A 189 -18.79 17.73 1.19
CA VAL A 189 -18.45 19.14 1.39
C VAL A 189 -19.68 19.99 1.10
N PRO A 190 -20.22 20.72 2.07
CA PRO A 190 -21.42 21.54 1.88
C PRO A 190 -21.15 22.72 0.94
N SER A 191 -22.14 23.05 0.11
CA SER A 191 -22.09 24.21 -0.80
C SER A 191 -22.70 25.43 -0.18
N ARG A 192 -21.92 26.51 0.02
CA ARG A 192 -22.45 27.80 0.48
C ARG A 192 -23.39 28.47 -0.55
N VAL A 193 -23.11 28.25 -1.83
CA VAL A 193 -23.84 28.91 -2.94
C VAL A 193 -25.16 28.17 -3.25
N HIS A 194 -25.22 26.87 -2.95
CA HIS A 194 -26.41 26.05 -3.13
C HIS A 194 -26.82 25.42 -1.80
N PRO A 195 -27.58 26.12 -0.96
CA PRO A 195 -27.98 25.62 0.36
C PRO A 195 -28.67 24.25 0.28
N GLY A 196 -28.30 23.34 1.17
CA GLY A 196 -28.79 21.96 1.21
C GLY A 196 -28.15 21.03 0.18
N SER A 197 -27.23 21.52 -0.65
CA SER A 197 -26.48 20.70 -1.61
C SER A 197 -25.03 20.49 -1.16
N PHE A 198 -24.48 19.34 -1.53
CA PHE A 198 -23.12 18.92 -1.16
C PHE A 198 -22.33 18.47 -2.38
N TYR A 199 -21.03 18.73 -2.36
CA TYR A 199 -20.07 18.04 -3.22
C TYR A 199 -19.62 16.75 -2.54
N GLY A 200 -19.39 15.71 -3.33
CA GLY A 200 -18.67 14.50 -2.89
C GLY A 200 -17.19 14.61 -3.27
N LEU A 201 -16.29 14.25 -2.35
CA LEU A 201 -14.89 14.07 -2.69
C LEU A 201 -14.71 12.73 -3.42
N PRO A 202 -13.93 12.66 -4.52
CA PRO A 202 -13.87 11.49 -5.37
C PRO A 202 -13.18 10.31 -4.69
N GLN A 203 -13.76 9.12 -4.77
CA GLN A 203 -13.10 7.87 -4.39
C GLN A 203 -12.05 7.46 -5.42
N SER A 204 -12.29 7.81 -6.67
CA SER A 204 -11.38 7.70 -7.81
C SER A 204 -11.88 8.63 -8.93
N PRO A 205 -11.07 8.96 -9.93
CA PRO A 205 -11.52 9.73 -11.10
C PRO A 205 -12.28 8.89 -12.14
N GLN A 206 -12.86 7.74 -11.77
CA GLN A 206 -13.43 6.75 -12.68
C GLN A 206 -14.41 7.33 -13.71
N LEU A 207 -15.37 8.12 -13.29
CA LEU A 207 -16.40 8.67 -14.21
C LEU A 207 -15.81 9.73 -15.16
N TYR A 208 -14.89 10.55 -14.65
CA TYR A 208 -14.25 11.60 -15.45
C TYR A 208 -13.29 11.04 -16.49
N LYS A 209 -12.50 10.00 -16.16
CA LYS A 209 -11.60 9.39 -17.13
C LYS A 209 -12.35 8.71 -18.27
N GLN A 210 -13.50 8.09 -18.01
CA GLN A 210 -14.39 7.56 -19.05
C GLN A 210 -14.95 8.69 -19.94
N LEU A 211 -15.32 9.84 -19.36
CA LEU A 211 -15.71 11.02 -20.13
C LEU A 211 -14.58 11.55 -21.00
N LEU A 212 -13.32 11.48 -20.54
CA LEU A 212 -12.17 11.86 -21.35
C LEU A 212 -11.99 10.92 -22.56
N MET A 213 -12.28 9.62 -22.41
CA MET A 213 -12.30 8.68 -23.54
C MET A 213 -13.40 9.06 -24.54
N CYS A 214 -14.63 9.35 -24.06
CA CYS A 214 -15.73 9.88 -24.90
C CYS A 214 -15.33 11.20 -25.60
N SER A 215 -14.44 11.97 -25.01
CA SER A 215 -13.95 13.24 -25.53
C SER A 215 -12.76 13.11 -26.51
N GLY A 216 -12.29 11.87 -26.78
CA GLY A 216 -11.24 11.58 -27.75
C GLY A 216 -9.82 11.83 -27.25
N TYR A 217 -9.58 11.83 -25.94
CA TYR A 217 -8.24 12.00 -25.36
C TYR A 217 -7.35 10.76 -25.49
N ASP A 218 -7.92 9.63 -25.86
CA ASP A 218 -7.24 8.39 -26.27
C ASP A 218 -6.45 7.70 -25.15
N ARG A 219 -5.50 8.38 -24.52
CA ARG A 219 -4.67 7.89 -23.42
C ARG A 219 -4.56 8.94 -22.33
N TYR A 220 -5.15 8.65 -21.20
CA TYR A 220 -5.20 9.52 -20.02
C TYR A 220 -4.37 8.96 -18.89
N ILE A 221 -3.69 9.84 -18.15
CA ILE A 221 -3.08 9.55 -16.87
C ILE A 221 -3.30 10.69 -15.89
N GLN A 222 -3.33 10.38 -14.60
CA GLN A 222 -3.33 11.36 -13.52
C GLN A 222 -2.71 10.77 -12.26
N ILE A 223 -1.87 11.52 -11.56
CA ILE A 223 -1.51 11.22 -10.18
C ILE A 223 -2.57 11.88 -9.29
N ALA A 224 -3.65 11.13 -9.02
CA ALA A 224 -4.90 11.62 -8.45
C ALA A 224 -4.95 11.50 -6.93
N ARG A 225 -5.50 12.52 -6.26
CA ARG A 225 -5.91 12.40 -4.85
C ARG A 225 -7.29 11.76 -4.78
N CYS A 226 -7.39 10.73 -3.94
CA CYS A 226 -8.60 9.95 -3.73
C CYS A 226 -8.97 9.96 -2.25
N PHE A 227 -10.28 9.85 -1.97
CA PHE A 227 -10.84 9.98 -0.63
C PHE A 227 -11.84 8.85 -0.37
N ARG A 228 -11.72 8.14 0.75
CA ARG A 228 -12.66 7.07 1.12
C ARG A 228 -12.91 7.11 2.63
N ASP A 229 -14.15 7.24 3.02
CA ASP A 229 -14.56 7.16 4.42
C ASP A 229 -14.84 5.70 4.79
N GLU A 230 -13.78 5.01 5.19
CA GLU A 230 -13.81 3.60 5.58
C GLU A 230 -12.87 3.32 6.76
N ASP A 231 -12.99 2.14 7.36
CA ASP A 231 -12.15 1.73 8.48
C ASP A 231 -10.67 1.64 8.06
N LEU A 232 -9.81 2.30 8.84
CA LEU A 232 -8.39 2.38 8.55
C LEU A 232 -7.63 1.14 9.02
N ARG A 233 -6.71 0.68 8.17
CA ARG A 233 -5.77 -0.43 8.41
C ARG A 233 -4.33 0.06 8.20
N ALA A 234 -3.36 -0.83 8.36
CA ALA A 234 -1.95 -0.49 8.16
C ALA A 234 -1.63 0.03 6.73
N ASP A 235 -2.40 -0.41 5.75
CA ASP A 235 -2.27 -0.11 4.32
C ASP A 235 -3.40 0.78 3.77
N ARG A 236 -4.22 1.41 4.64
CA ARG A 236 -5.33 2.30 4.25
C ARG A 236 -5.26 3.63 4.96
N GLN A 237 -5.60 4.70 4.20
CA GLN A 237 -5.75 6.07 4.69
C GLN A 237 -7.04 6.67 4.12
N PRO A 238 -7.70 7.62 4.81
CA PRO A 238 -8.93 8.23 4.32
C PRO A 238 -8.70 9.10 3.08
N GLU A 239 -7.48 9.54 2.90
CA GLU A 239 -6.98 10.23 1.69
C GLU A 239 -5.66 9.60 1.23
N PHE A 240 -5.57 9.25 -0.03
CA PHE A 240 -4.43 8.57 -0.62
C PHE A 240 -4.20 9.00 -2.07
N THR A 241 -3.15 8.51 -2.69
CA THR A 241 -2.81 8.88 -4.06
C THR A 241 -2.84 7.66 -4.97
N GLN A 242 -3.48 7.79 -6.12
CA GLN A 242 -3.45 6.80 -7.20
C GLN A 242 -2.65 7.30 -8.40
N ILE A 243 -1.99 6.38 -9.09
CA ILE A 243 -1.58 6.54 -10.49
C ILE A 243 -2.74 5.96 -11.29
N ASP A 244 -3.58 6.81 -11.85
CA ASP A 244 -4.81 6.43 -12.52
C ASP A 244 -4.67 6.63 -14.03
N MET A 245 -5.09 5.64 -14.82
CA MET A 245 -4.98 5.67 -16.28
C MET A 245 -6.21 5.08 -16.98
N GLU A 246 -6.42 5.54 -18.22
CA GLU A 246 -7.46 5.01 -19.10
C GLU A 246 -6.98 5.11 -20.56
N LEU A 247 -7.32 4.12 -21.38
CA LEU A 247 -6.96 3.99 -22.78
C LEU A 247 -8.17 3.67 -23.63
N SER A 248 -8.26 4.26 -24.83
CA SER A 248 -9.28 3.94 -25.83
C SER A 248 -8.77 2.92 -26.83
N PHE A 249 -9.70 2.17 -27.45
CA PHE A 249 -9.46 1.18 -28.51
C PHE A 249 -8.52 0.05 -28.09
N VAL A 250 -8.67 -0.44 -26.86
CA VAL A 250 -7.84 -1.47 -26.24
C VAL A 250 -8.70 -2.55 -25.60
N ASP A 251 -8.07 -3.72 -25.38
CA ASP A 251 -8.59 -4.82 -24.56
C ASP A 251 -7.61 -5.14 -23.41
N VAL A 252 -7.87 -6.19 -22.66
CA VAL A 252 -7.10 -6.63 -21.47
C VAL A 252 -5.60 -6.71 -21.76
N ASP A 253 -5.20 -7.35 -22.85
CA ASP A 253 -3.79 -7.58 -23.18
C ASP A 253 -3.02 -6.28 -23.45
N ASP A 254 -3.66 -5.28 -24.06
CA ASP A 254 -3.04 -3.99 -24.34
C ASP A 254 -2.73 -3.22 -23.05
N VAL A 255 -3.65 -3.28 -22.08
CA VAL A 255 -3.45 -2.63 -20.78
C VAL A 255 -2.36 -3.36 -19.98
N ILE A 256 -2.37 -4.70 -19.99
CA ILE A 256 -1.34 -5.48 -19.31
C ILE A 256 0.04 -5.20 -19.91
N ASP A 257 0.19 -5.19 -21.23
CA ASP A 257 1.49 -4.93 -21.89
C ASP A 257 2.12 -3.60 -21.47
N VAL A 258 1.36 -2.50 -21.56
CA VAL A 258 1.91 -1.19 -21.19
C VAL A 258 2.28 -1.13 -19.70
N ASN A 259 1.53 -1.81 -18.84
CA ASN A 259 1.78 -1.84 -17.40
C ASN A 259 2.95 -2.76 -17.02
N GLU A 260 3.16 -3.86 -17.71
CA GLU A 260 4.37 -4.69 -17.56
C GLU A 260 5.63 -3.91 -17.90
N ARG A 261 5.63 -3.18 -19.03
CA ARG A 261 6.76 -2.31 -19.42
C ARG A 261 6.97 -1.17 -18.41
N TYR A 262 5.90 -0.59 -17.88
CA TYR A 262 5.98 0.42 -16.83
C TYR A 262 6.60 -0.12 -15.55
N LEU A 263 6.15 -1.26 -15.06
CA LEU A 263 6.71 -1.87 -13.83
C LEU A 263 8.18 -2.25 -14.00
N ALA A 264 8.55 -2.84 -15.15
CA ALA A 264 9.94 -3.16 -15.45
C ALA A 264 10.82 -1.90 -15.48
N TYR A 265 10.36 -0.83 -16.15
CA TYR A 265 11.05 0.45 -16.16
C TYR A 265 11.20 1.04 -14.75
N LEU A 266 10.11 1.11 -13.99
CA LEU A 266 10.09 1.73 -12.68
C LEU A 266 11.01 1.01 -11.66
N PHE A 267 10.93 -0.31 -11.61
CA PHE A 267 11.74 -1.11 -10.67
C PHE A 267 13.23 -1.06 -11.05
N LYS A 268 13.55 -1.02 -12.34
CA LYS A 268 14.94 -0.83 -12.80
C LYS A 268 15.49 0.53 -12.39
N GLU A 269 14.77 1.60 -12.66
CA GLU A 269 15.22 2.98 -12.42
C GLU A 269 15.32 3.35 -10.92
N VAL A 270 14.46 2.77 -10.08
CA VAL A 270 14.40 3.15 -8.65
C VAL A 270 15.22 2.19 -7.77
N LEU A 271 15.19 0.90 -8.08
CA LEU A 271 15.74 -0.16 -7.21
C LEU A 271 16.88 -0.96 -7.87
N ASP A 272 17.16 -0.73 -9.15
CA ASP A 272 18.05 -1.58 -9.99
C ASP A 272 17.63 -3.07 -9.99
N VAL A 273 16.32 -3.32 -10.00
CA VAL A 273 15.73 -4.66 -10.04
C VAL A 273 15.18 -4.93 -11.43
N ASP A 274 15.58 -6.07 -12.00
CA ASP A 274 15.06 -6.53 -13.29
C ASP A 274 13.79 -7.37 -13.08
N VAL A 275 12.65 -6.84 -13.49
CA VAL A 275 11.36 -7.55 -13.48
C VAL A 275 11.29 -8.49 -14.68
N GLN A 276 11.05 -9.77 -14.44
CA GLN A 276 10.91 -10.76 -15.50
C GLN A 276 9.58 -10.56 -16.25
N LEU A 277 9.67 -10.44 -17.57
CA LEU A 277 8.50 -10.31 -18.45
C LEU A 277 8.40 -11.53 -19.40
N PRO A 278 7.18 -11.94 -19.79
CA PRO A 278 5.89 -11.46 -19.26
C PRO A 278 5.68 -11.88 -17.81
N ILE A 279 4.91 -11.07 -17.06
CA ILE A 279 4.50 -11.42 -15.70
C ILE A 279 3.51 -12.60 -15.76
N GLN A 280 3.63 -13.54 -14.83
CA GLN A 280 2.71 -14.67 -14.74
C GLN A 280 1.26 -14.19 -14.60
N ARG A 281 0.34 -14.83 -15.33
CA ARG A 281 -1.11 -14.62 -15.22
C ARG A 281 -1.78 -15.87 -14.69
N ILE A 282 -2.73 -15.68 -13.77
CA ILE A 282 -3.61 -16.72 -13.27
C ILE A 282 -5.04 -16.17 -13.23
N THR A 283 -6.03 -17.04 -13.37
CA THR A 283 -7.42 -16.62 -13.17
C THR A 283 -7.73 -16.41 -11.68
N TRP A 284 -8.77 -15.65 -11.37
CA TRP A 284 -9.26 -15.51 -10.00
C TRP A 284 -9.59 -16.86 -9.37
N GLN A 285 -10.25 -17.75 -10.11
CA GLN A 285 -10.57 -19.09 -9.62
C GLN A 285 -9.31 -19.90 -9.29
N GLU A 286 -8.29 -19.84 -10.16
CA GLU A 286 -7.00 -20.48 -9.92
C GLU A 286 -6.28 -19.89 -8.69
N ALA A 287 -6.33 -18.56 -8.51
CA ALA A 287 -5.76 -17.89 -7.35
C ALA A 287 -6.44 -18.36 -6.05
N MET A 288 -7.76 -18.44 -6.04
CA MET A 288 -8.53 -18.94 -4.90
C MET A 288 -8.27 -20.42 -4.62
N ASP A 289 -8.27 -21.26 -5.66
CA ASP A 289 -8.06 -22.71 -5.51
C ASP A 289 -6.67 -23.07 -5.00
N ARG A 290 -5.64 -22.38 -5.46
CA ARG A 290 -4.23 -22.67 -5.12
C ARG A 290 -3.75 -21.92 -3.87
N PHE A 291 -4.25 -20.71 -3.63
CA PHE A 291 -3.67 -19.84 -2.60
C PHE A 291 -4.69 -19.36 -1.57
N GLY A 292 -5.98 -19.57 -1.78
CA GLY A 292 -7.05 -19.10 -0.92
C GLY A 292 -7.16 -17.57 -0.85
N SER A 293 -6.68 -16.87 -1.89
CA SER A 293 -6.67 -15.40 -1.94
C SER A 293 -6.58 -14.90 -3.38
N ASP A 294 -7.29 -13.84 -3.69
CA ASP A 294 -7.22 -13.08 -4.94
C ASP A 294 -5.92 -12.24 -5.09
N LYS A 295 -5.11 -12.18 -4.03
CA LYS A 295 -3.81 -11.48 -3.98
C LYS A 295 -2.74 -12.38 -3.37
N PRO A 296 -2.34 -13.46 -4.09
CA PRO A 296 -1.42 -14.45 -3.55
C PRO A 296 0.00 -13.91 -3.41
N ASP A 297 0.66 -14.30 -2.32
CA ASP A 297 2.11 -14.12 -2.20
C ASP A 297 2.82 -15.28 -2.90
N MET A 298 3.53 -14.96 -3.99
CA MET A 298 4.18 -15.93 -4.87
C MET A 298 5.65 -16.20 -4.49
N ARG A 299 6.15 -15.65 -3.36
CA ARG A 299 7.54 -15.86 -2.90
C ARG A 299 7.79 -17.25 -2.33
N PHE A 300 6.75 -18.00 -2.03
CA PHE A 300 6.85 -19.33 -1.46
C PHE A 300 5.73 -20.24 -1.97
N GLY A 301 5.93 -21.54 -1.88
CA GLY A 301 4.94 -22.56 -2.23
C GLY A 301 3.80 -22.67 -1.20
N MET A 302 3.56 -23.85 -0.64
CA MET A 302 2.49 -24.16 0.33
C MET A 302 1.10 -23.90 -0.27
N GLU A 303 0.87 -24.40 -1.49
CA GLU A 303 -0.43 -24.28 -2.16
C GLU A 303 -1.51 -25.08 -1.43
N LEU A 304 -2.76 -24.72 -1.66
CA LEU A 304 -3.92 -25.45 -1.16
C LEU A 304 -4.13 -26.72 -2.00
N HIS A 305 -4.36 -27.85 -1.36
CA HIS A 305 -4.74 -29.11 -1.98
C HIS A 305 -6.20 -29.39 -1.70
N ASP A 306 -7.00 -29.62 -2.75
CA ASP A 306 -8.38 -30.09 -2.60
C ASP A 306 -8.36 -31.60 -2.35
N VAL A 307 -8.80 -32.00 -1.17
CA VAL A 307 -8.85 -33.41 -0.77
C VAL A 307 -10.28 -33.92 -0.59
N SER A 308 -11.27 -33.16 -1.05
CA SER A 308 -12.71 -33.45 -0.91
C SER A 308 -13.05 -34.87 -1.39
N GLU A 309 -12.57 -35.27 -2.58
CA GLU A 309 -12.79 -36.61 -3.13
C GLU A 309 -12.07 -37.70 -2.33
N THR A 310 -10.89 -37.39 -1.81
CA THR A 310 -10.08 -38.33 -1.02
C THR A 310 -10.75 -38.69 0.32
N VAL A 311 -11.47 -37.74 0.92
CA VAL A 311 -12.09 -37.91 2.25
C VAL A 311 -13.61 -38.09 2.22
N LYS A 312 -14.24 -38.20 1.05
CA LYS A 312 -15.70 -38.24 0.92
C LYS A 312 -16.37 -39.40 1.66
N ASP A 313 -15.69 -40.55 1.75
CA ASP A 313 -16.21 -41.76 2.38
C ASP A 313 -15.73 -41.95 3.83
N CYS A 314 -14.94 -41.01 4.40
CA CYS A 314 -14.44 -41.12 5.75
C CYS A 314 -15.54 -40.91 6.81
N GLU A 315 -15.33 -41.47 8.01
CA GLU A 315 -16.26 -41.35 9.13
C GLU A 315 -16.07 -40.07 9.96
N PHE A 316 -15.14 -39.18 9.59
CA PHE A 316 -14.92 -37.94 10.31
C PHE A 316 -16.05 -36.95 10.06
N VAL A 317 -16.91 -36.76 11.05
CA VAL A 317 -18.17 -35.98 10.96
C VAL A 317 -17.96 -34.55 10.43
N VAL A 318 -16.80 -33.92 10.72
CA VAL A 318 -16.50 -32.56 10.29
C VAL A 318 -16.32 -32.50 8.76
N PHE A 319 -15.56 -33.44 8.19
CA PHE A 319 -15.33 -33.50 6.74
C PHE A 319 -16.64 -33.88 6.01
N LYS A 320 -17.28 -34.94 6.49
CA LYS A 320 -18.53 -35.41 5.92
C LYS A 320 -19.62 -34.34 5.93
N GLY A 321 -19.80 -33.66 7.06
CA GLY A 321 -20.81 -32.60 7.19
C GLY A 321 -20.54 -31.38 6.30
N ALA A 322 -19.27 -31.03 6.09
CA ALA A 322 -18.91 -29.95 5.15
C ALA A 322 -19.26 -30.34 3.69
N LEU A 323 -18.91 -31.57 3.28
CA LEU A 323 -19.20 -32.06 1.92
C LEU A 323 -20.72 -32.23 1.68
N GLU A 324 -21.46 -32.76 2.64
CA GLU A 324 -22.93 -32.89 2.57
C GLU A 324 -23.62 -31.53 2.48
N ALA A 325 -23.01 -30.47 3.03
CA ALA A 325 -23.50 -29.10 2.93
C ALA A 325 -23.07 -28.37 1.63
N GLY A 326 -22.42 -29.07 0.70
CA GLY A 326 -21.93 -28.50 -0.57
C GLY A 326 -20.65 -27.66 -0.42
N GLY A 327 -19.93 -27.81 0.70
CA GLY A 327 -18.61 -27.20 0.91
C GLY A 327 -17.47 -28.10 0.41
N THR A 328 -16.23 -27.76 0.80
CA THR A 328 -15.03 -28.50 0.43
C THR A 328 -14.16 -28.81 1.65
N VAL A 329 -13.25 -29.78 1.47
CA VAL A 329 -12.15 -30.05 2.40
C VAL A 329 -10.85 -29.79 1.65
N ARG A 330 -10.09 -28.80 2.12
CA ARG A 330 -8.78 -28.47 1.57
C ARG A 330 -7.73 -28.46 2.65
N GLY A 331 -6.47 -28.59 2.27
CA GLY A 331 -5.37 -28.54 3.20
C GLY A 331 -4.15 -27.83 2.63
N ILE A 332 -3.21 -27.51 3.53
CA ILE A 332 -1.88 -27.00 3.22
C ILE A 332 -0.83 -27.89 3.87
N ASN A 333 0.33 -28.02 3.22
CA ASN A 333 1.47 -28.75 3.74
C ASN A 333 2.54 -27.75 4.24
N ALA A 334 2.74 -27.66 5.54
CA ALA A 334 3.84 -26.93 6.15
C ALA A 334 5.06 -27.85 6.27
N GLU A 335 5.89 -27.86 5.22
CA GLU A 335 7.07 -28.72 5.11
C GLU A 335 8.04 -28.49 6.29
N GLY A 336 8.55 -29.59 6.87
CA GLY A 336 9.48 -29.54 7.99
C GLY A 336 8.90 -29.11 9.34
N GLN A 337 7.57 -28.94 9.46
CA GLN A 337 6.90 -28.50 10.71
C GLN A 337 6.25 -29.65 11.51
N GLY A 338 6.51 -30.91 11.14
CA GLY A 338 5.94 -32.11 11.80
C GLY A 338 6.28 -32.25 13.29
N SER A 339 7.35 -31.62 13.74
CA SER A 339 7.75 -31.55 15.16
C SER A 339 7.13 -30.38 15.94
N MET A 340 6.23 -29.61 15.32
CA MET A 340 5.62 -28.41 15.94
C MET A 340 4.93 -28.78 17.27
N PRO A 341 5.26 -28.09 18.39
CA PRO A 341 4.64 -28.36 19.68
C PRO A 341 3.13 -28.12 19.67
N ARG A 342 2.38 -28.98 20.38
CA ARG A 342 0.90 -28.89 20.47
C ARG A 342 0.39 -27.48 20.78
N LYS A 343 1.04 -26.79 21.71
CA LYS A 343 0.67 -25.39 22.05
C LYS A 343 0.77 -24.41 20.88
N LYS A 344 1.70 -24.64 19.93
CA LYS A 344 1.79 -23.81 18.71
C LYS A 344 0.69 -24.18 17.74
N ILE A 345 0.38 -25.47 17.58
CA ILE A 345 -0.75 -25.93 16.74
C ILE A 345 -2.08 -25.37 17.30
N ASP A 346 -2.28 -25.40 18.62
CA ASP A 346 -3.48 -24.82 19.24
C ASP A 346 -3.62 -23.31 18.94
N LYS A 347 -2.51 -22.56 18.88
CA LYS A 347 -2.53 -21.15 18.42
C LYS A 347 -2.93 -21.01 16.96
N LEU A 348 -2.52 -21.92 16.07
CA LEU A 348 -2.96 -21.92 14.68
C LEU A 348 -4.46 -22.22 14.55
N VAL A 349 -4.99 -23.10 15.43
CA VAL A 349 -6.45 -23.34 15.52
C VAL A 349 -7.19 -22.06 15.94
N ASP A 350 -6.69 -21.35 16.93
CA ASP A 350 -7.31 -20.09 17.38
C ASP A 350 -7.19 -18.98 16.32
N PHE A 351 -6.07 -18.93 15.61
CA PHE A 351 -5.89 -18.05 14.46
C PHE A 351 -6.92 -18.36 13.36
N ALA A 352 -7.09 -19.63 12.98
CA ALA A 352 -8.07 -20.07 12.00
C ALA A 352 -9.51 -19.71 12.37
N LYS A 353 -9.87 -19.81 13.67
CA LYS A 353 -11.19 -19.37 14.17
C LYS A 353 -11.43 -17.87 13.95
N GLY A 354 -10.41 -17.05 14.03
CA GLY A 354 -10.49 -15.61 13.71
C GLY A 354 -10.90 -15.31 12.27
N TYR A 355 -10.75 -16.29 11.37
CA TYR A 355 -11.18 -16.23 9.96
C TYR A 355 -12.46 -17.04 9.68
N GLY A 356 -13.18 -17.46 10.71
CA GLY A 356 -14.48 -18.12 10.60
C GLY A 356 -14.44 -19.65 10.64
N ALA A 357 -13.27 -20.28 10.82
CA ALA A 357 -13.21 -21.73 10.98
C ALA A 357 -13.86 -22.19 12.30
N LYS A 358 -14.60 -23.29 12.25
CA LYS A 358 -15.10 -23.97 13.47
C LYS A 358 -13.98 -24.73 14.19
N GLY A 359 -12.91 -25.07 13.48
CA GLY A 359 -11.74 -25.78 13.97
C GLY A 359 -10.73 -25.99 12.83
N LEU A 360 -9.58 -26.57 13.19
CA LEU A 360 -8.53 -26.92 12.24
C LEU A 360 -8.11 -28.37 12.51
N ALA A 361 -8.24 -29.23 11.50
CA ALA A 361 -7.77 -30.59 11.58
C ALA A 361 -6.29 -30.65 11.17
N TYR A 362 -5.52 -31.61 11.71
CA TYR A 362 -4.10 -31.72 11.35
C TYR A 362 -3.58 -33.15 11.41
N ILE A 363 -2.51 -33.38 10.64
CA ILE A 363 -1.64 -34.57 10.70
C ILE A 363 -0.20 -34.05 10.84
N ALA A 364 0.48 -34.41 11.93
CA ALA A 364 1.90 -34.17 12.11
C ALA A 364 2.66 -35.47 11.82
N ILE A 365 3.56 -35.47 10.84
CA ILE A 365 4.37 -36.62 10.43
C ILE A 365 5.77 -36.43 11.04
N ALA A 366 6.15 -37.32 11.96
CA ALA A 366 7.48 -37.26 12.55
C ALA A 366 8.55 -37.74 11.55
N GLU A 367 9.83 -37.49 11.86
CA GLU A 367 10.98 -37.89 11.02
C GLU A 367 11.06 -39.41 10.79
N ASP A 368 10.55 -40.20 11.74
CA ASP A 368 10.48 -41.67 11.65
C ASP A 368 9.24 -42.16 10.86
N GLY A 369 8.45 -41.22 10.28
CA GLY A 369 7.21 -41.50 9.55
C GLY A 369 5.99 -41.78 10.46
N SER A 370 6.13 -41.76 11.76
CA SER A 370 4.99 -41.89 12.67
C SER A 370 4.07 -40.66 12.59
N ARG A 371 2.75 -40.87 12.71
CA ARG A 371 1.74 -39.85 12.50
C ARG A 371 0.98 -39.54 13.78
N LYS A 372 0.82 -38.24 14.08
CA LYS A 372 -0.10 -37.73 15.11
C LYS A 372 -1.17 -36.89 14.43
N SER A 373 -2.44 -37.25 14.67
CA SER A 373 -3.57 -36.55 14.04
C SER A 373 -4.66 -36.25 15.05
N SER A 374 -5.39 -35.17 14.85
CA SER A 374 -6.56 -34.80 15.62
C SER A 374 -7.79 -35.68 15.33
N PHE A 375 -7.77 -36.43 14.22
CA PHE A 375 -8.93 -37.18 13.71
C PHE A 375 -8.61 -38.63 13.28
N ALA A 376 -7.40 -39.14 13.51
CA ALA A 376 -6.96 -40.46 13.07
C ALA A 376 -7.94 -41.60 13.47
N LYS A 377 -8.58 -41.53 14.63
CA LYS A 377 -9.53 -42.53 15.11
C LYS A 377 -10.83 -42.65 14.28
N PHE A 378 -11.05 -41.73 13.36
CA PHE A 378 -12.23 -41.69 12.49
C PHE A 378 -11.89 -42.01 11.03
N MET A 379 -10.66 -42.46 10.75
CA MET A 379 -10.19 -42.83 9.42
C MET A 379 -9.49 -44.18 9.45
N LYS A 380 -9.64 -44.93 8.37
CA LYS A 380 -8.87 -46.14 8.13
C LYS A 380 -7.44 -45.78 7.74
N GLU A 381 -6.51 -46.72 7.93
CA GLU A 381 -5.10 -46.50 7.60
C GLU A 381 -4.90 -46.18 6.10
N GLU A 382 -5.63 -46.90 5.24
CA GLU A 382 -5.61 -46.67 3.78
C GLU A 382 -6.12 -45.27 3.40
N GLU A 383 -7.15 -44.77 4.08
CA GLU A 383 -7.68 -43.42 3.89
C GLU A 383 -6.68 -42.35 4.37
N MET A 384 -6.00 -42.60 5.48
CA MET A 384 -4.92 -41.74 5.99
C MET A 384 -3.72 -41.72 5.04
N ASP A 385 -3.34 -42.86 4.46
CA ASP A 385 -2.25 -42.95 3.47
C ASP A 385 -2.62 -42.16 2.20
N ALA A 386 -3.83 -42.34 1.68
CA ALA A 386 -4.32 -41.61 0.52
C ALA A 386 -4.36 -40.08 0.78
N LEU A 387 -4.77 -39.67 1.96
CA LEU A 387 -4.82 -38.26 2.35
C LEU A 387 -3.41 -37.65 2.43
N VAL A 388 -2.46 -38.35 3.06
CA VAL A 388 -1.06 -37.90 3.13
C VAL A 388 -0.45 -37.82 1.73
N GLN A 389 -0.75 -38.78 0.86
CA GLN A 389 -0.29 -38.76 -0.53
C GLN A 389 -0.90 -37.58 -1.32
N ALA A 390 -2.20 -37.33 -1.18
CA ALA A 390 -2.88 -36.21 -1.84
C ALA A 390 -2.34 -34.84 -1.38
N MET A 391 -1.80 -34.78 -0.16
CA MET A 391 -1.14 -33.61 0.41
C MET A 391 0.35 -33.52 0.12
N GLU A 392 0.91 -34.46 -0.65
CA GLU A 392 2.35 -34.59 -0.89
C GLU A 392 3.20 -34.65 0.39
N GLY A 393 2.59 -35.15 1.49
CA GLY A 393 3.18 -35.15 2.83
C GLY A 393 4.36 -36.15 2.96
N LYS A 394 5.43 -35.68 3.58
CA LYS A 394 6.67 -36.43 3.82
C LYS A 394 6.97 -36.50 5.31
N PRO A 395 7.85 -37.42 5.77
CA PRO A 395 8.39 -37.37 7.11
C PRO A 395 8.95 -35.99 7.46
N GLY A 396 8.56 -35.44 8.60
CA GLY A 396 8.90 -34.11 9.05
C GLY A 396 7.84 -33.02 8.76
N ASP A 397 6.75 -33.32 8.05
CA ASP A 397 5.76 -32.33 7.61
C ASP A 397 4.56 -32.21 8.57
N LEU A 398 3.93 -31.02 8.57
CA LEU A 398 2.66 -30.76 9.24
C LEU A 398 1.59 -30.44 8.20
N LEU A 399 0.58 -31.28 8.09
CA LEU A 399 -0.57 -31.11 7.22
C LEU A 399 -1.72 -30.50 8.02
N LEU A 400 -2.31 -29.43 7.49
CA LEU A 400 -3.40 -28.67 8.14
C LEU A 400 -4.60 -28.64 7.21
N PHE A 401 -5.82 -28.87 7.74
CA PHE A 401 -7.03 -29.00 6.94
C PHE A 401 -8.14 -28.09 7.47
N ALA A 402 -8.86 -27.45 6.56
CA ALA A 402 -10.11 -26.75 6.81
C ALA A 402 -11.26 -27.40 6.03
N ALA A 403 -12.44 -27.42 6.61
CA ALA A 403 -13.65 -28.02 6.03
C ALA A 403 -14.85 -27.15 6.37
N ASP A 404 -15.43 -26.50 5.38
CA ASP A 404 -16.63 -25.65 5.47
C ASP A 404 -17.07 -25.22 4.04
N LYS A 405 -17.93 -24.20 3.91
CA LYS A 405 -18.21 -23.51 2.64
C LYS A 405 -16.90 -23.00 2.01
N ASN A 406 -16.78 -23.01 0.69
CA ASN A 406 -15.55 -22.62 -0.04
C ASN A 406 -14.95 -21.31 0.44
N LYS A 407 -15.77 -20.26 0.61
CA LYS A 407 -15.29 -18.95 1.09
C LYS A 407 -14.54 -19.07 2.42
N VAL A 408 -15.11 -19.77 3.39
CA VAL A 408 -14.47 -19.94 4.72
C VAL A 408 -13.17 -20.72 4.59
N VAL A 409 -13.16 -21.80 3.76
CA VAL A 409 -11.96 -22.62 3.55
C VAL A 409 -10.84 -21.80 2.93
N TYR A 410 -11.14 -20.99 1.92
CA TYR A 410 -10.18 -20.09 1.27
C TYR A 410 -9.65 -19.03 2.25
N ASP A 411 -10.52 -18.31 2.93
CA ASP A 411 -10.15 -17.26 3.88
C ASP A 411 -9.23 -17.81 5.00
N VAL A 412 -9.57 -18.98 5.53
CA VAL A 412 -8.81 -19.65 6.59
C VAL A 412 -7.45 -20.12 6.10
N LEU A 413 -7.40 -20.89 5.02
CA LEU A 413 -6.15 -21.49 4.54
C LEU A 413 -5.25 -20.46 3.89
N GLY A 414 -5.80 -19.48 3.17
CA GLY A 414 -5.04 -18.38 2.59
C GLY A 414 -4.35 -17.53 3.67
N ALA A 415 -5.07 -17.19 4.75
CA ALA A 415 -4.47 -16.47 5.88
C ALA A 415 -3.44 -17.33 6.63
N LEU A 416 -3.75 -18.61 6.86
CA LEU A 416 -2.88 -19.55 7.57
C LEU A 416 -1.57 -19.80 6.80
N ARG A 417 -1.64 -19.90 5.47
CA ARG A 417 -0.51 -20.01 4.56
C ARG A 417 0.49 -18.87 4.78
N VAL A 418 0.02 -17.63 4.81
CA VAL A 418 0.86 -16.43 5.02
C VAL A 418 1.41 -16.38 6.44
N GLU A 419 0.60 -16.74 7.44
CA GLU A 419 1.05 -16.76 8.84
C GLU A 419 2.16 -17.79 9.08
N LEU A 420 2.02 -19.00 8.51
CA LEU A 420 3.06 -20.02 8.56
C LEU A 420 4.33 -19.58 7.82
N ALA A 421 4.21 -18.98 6.65
CA ALA A 421 5.35 -18.46 5.91
C ALA A 421 6.14 -17.40 6.71
N LYS A 422 5.45 -16.54 7.48
CA LYS A 422 6.11 -15.61 8.42
C LYS A 422 6.87 -16.34 9.52
N GLN A 423 6.22 -17.34 10.15
CA GLN A 423 6.85 -18.12 11.23
C GLN A 423 8.03 -18.96 10.74
N MET A 424 8.01 -19.39 9.48
CA MET A 424 9.06 -20.17 8.83
C MET A 424 10.12 -19.27 8.14
N GLU A 425 10.00 -17.95 8.22
CA GLU A 425 10.92 -16.98 7.61
C GLU A 425 11.08 -17.13 6.08
N LEU A 426 9.99 -17.54 5.38
CA LEU A 426 9.98 -17.72 3.93
C LEU A 426 9.77 -16.42 3.14
N LEU A 427 9.44 -15.32 3.80
CA LEU A 427 9.11 -14.04 3.16
C LEU A 427 10.35 -13.16 3.01
N ASP A 428 11.14 -13.38 1.95
CA ASP A 428 12.27 -12.48 1.65
C ASP A 428 11.75 -11.10 1.20
N LYS A 429 12.09 -10.06 1.95
CA LYS A 429 11.76 -8.66 1.63
C LYS A 429 12.57 -8.12 0.43
N ASN A 430 13.61 -8.82 -0.02
CA ASN A 430 14.41 -8.42 -1.19
C ASN A 430 13.90 -9.03 -2.48
N GLU A 431 12.99 -9.97 -2.41
CA GLU A 431 12.37 -10.60 -3.56
C GLU A 431 11.08 -9.86 -3.94
N TYR A 432 10.89 -9.60 -5.23
CA TYR A 432 9.69 -9.00 -5.80
C TYR A 432 9.06 -9.98 -6.78
N ARG A 433 7.93 -10.58 -6.37
CA ARG A 433 7.15 -11.53 -7.17
C ARG A 433 5.83 -10.92 -7.57
N PHE A 434 5.70 -10.65 -8.86
CA PHE A 434 4.48 -10.14 -9.46
C PHE A 434 3.61 -11.27 -9.99
N VAL A 435 2.31 -11.07 -9.96
CA VAL A 435 1.34 -11.93 -10.65
C VAL A 435 0.12 -11.10 -11.06
N TRP A 436 -0.37 -11.32 -12.27
CA TRP A 436 -1.68 -10.85 -12.69
C TRP A 436 -2.75 -11.84 -12.28
N VAL A 437 -3.80 -11.35 -11.64
CA VAL A 437 -5.03 -12.11 -11.40
C VAL A 437 -6.10 -11.54 -12.33
N THR A 438 -6.74 -12.42 -13.11
CA THR A 438 -7.68 -12.04 -14.16
C THR A 438 -9.00 -12.81 -14.03
N GLU A 439 -9.98 -12.51 -14.86
CA GLU A 439 -11.25 -13.23 -14.92
C GLU A 439 -11.97 -13.30 -13.56
N PHE A 440 -12.02 -12.18 -12.86
CA PHE A 440 -12.78 -12.08 -11.61
C PHE A 440 -14.28 -12.35 -11.83
N PRO A 441 -15.02 -12.82 -10.81
CA PRO A 441 -16.47 -12.76 -10.86
C PRO A 441 -16.94 -11.32 -11.15
N LEU A 442 -17.93 -11.17 -12.03
CA LEU A 442 -18.53 -9.86 -12.32
C LEU A 442 -19.33 -9.35 -11.14
N LEU A 443 -20.09 -10.25 -10.54
CA LEU A 443 -21.03 -10.00 -9.46
C LEU A 443 -20.79 -10.95 -8.29
N GLU A 444 -21.00 -10.47 -7.08
CA GLU A 444 -21.07 -11.30 -5.87
C GLU A 444 -22.39 -11.11 -5.14
N TRP A 445 -22.89 -12.16 -4.50
CA TRP A 445 -24.10 -12.10 -3.71
C TRP A 445 -23.83 -11.52 -2.32
N SER A 446 -24.48 -10.41 -2.00
CA SER A 446 -24.45 -9.83 -0.66
C SER A 446 -25.58 -10.40 0.18
N GLU A 447 -25.25 -11.19 1.20
CA GLU A 447 -26.23 -11.69 2.18
C GLU A 447 -26.86 -10.55 3.00
N GLU A 448 -26.10 -9.48 3.26
CA GLU A 448 -26.55 -8.32 4.03
C GLU A 448 -27.57 -7.51 3.25
N GLU A 449 -27.31 -7.25 1.96
CA GLU A 449 -28.19 -6.46 1.09
C GLU A 449 -29.24 -7.31 0.37
N ASN A 450 -29.12 -8.65 0.45
CA ASN A 450 -29.97 -9.63 -0.23
C ASN A 450 -30.11 -9.34 -1.74
N ARG A 451 -28.99 -8.98 -2.38
CA ARG A 451 -28.87 -8.70 -3.82
C ARG A 451 -27.46 -8.95 -4.34
N PHE A 452 -27.32 -8.95 -5.66
CA PHE A 452 -25.99 -8.89 -6.26
C PHE A 452 -25.37 -7.50 -6.12
N THR A 453 -24.07 -7.48 -5.85
CA THR A 453 -23.20 -6.30 -5.89
C THR A 453 -22.10 -6.50 -6.92
N ALA A 454 -21.59 -5.43 -7.50
CA ALA A 454 -20.45 -5.52 -8.41
C ALA A 454 -19.19 -5.84 -7.62
N MET A 455 -18.39 -6.80 -8.10
CA MET A 455 -17.12 -7.12 -7.44
C MET A 455 -16.10 -5.98 -7.56
N HIS A 456 -16.09 -5.28 -8.69
CA HIS A 456 -15.26 -4.09 -8.91
C HIS A 456 -16.13 -2.82 -8.93
N HIS A 457 -16.78 -2.55 -10.05
CA HIS A 457 -17.69 -1.41 -10.19
C HIS A 457 -18.73 -1.65 -11.29
N PRO A 458 -19.83 -0.87 -11.34
CA PRO A 458 -20.96 -1.10 -12.26
C PRO A 458 -20.63 -0.98 -13.76
N PHE A 459 -19.46 -0.44 -14.10
CA PHE A 459 -19.05 -0.19 -15.49
C PHE A 459 -18.08 -1.26 -16.01
N THR A 460 -17.83 -2.32 -15.26
CA THR A 460 -16.94 -3.42 -15.65
C THR A 460 -17.59 -4.29 -16.73
N MET A 461 -16.87 -4.51 -17.84
CA MET A 461 -17.34 -5.34 -18.95
C MET A 461 -17.33 -6.81 -18.55
N PRO A 462 -18.44 -7.57 -18.74
CA PRO A 462 -18.44 -9.03 -18.66
C PRO A 462 -17.61 -9.64 -19.80
N MET A 463 -17.11 -10.87 -19.61
CA MET A 463 -16.58 -11.66 -20.71
C MET A 463 -17.68 -11.89 -21.75
N GLU A 464 -17.35 -11.75 -23.04
CA GLU A 464 -18.34 -11.85 -24.13
C GLU A 464 -19.04 -13.20 -24.18
N GLU A 465 -18.30 -14.28 -23.93
CA GLU A 465 -18.84 -15.64 -23.89
C GLU A 465 -19.79 -15.89 -22.72
N ASP A 466 -19.69 -15.10 -21.65
CA ASP A 466 -20.53 -15.23 -20.45
C ASP A 466 -21.78 -14.32 -20.49
N LEU A 467 -21.94 -13.44 -21.50
CA LEU A 467 -23.09 -12.54 -21.62
C LEU A 467 -24.47 -13.25 -21.49
N PRO A 468 -24.69 -14.44 -22.06
CA PRO A 468 -25.94 -15.15 -21.87
C PRO A 468 -26.24 -15.54 -20.42
N LEU A 469 -25.19 -15.69 -19.58
CA LEU A 469 -25.33 -16.05 -18.16
C LEU A 469 -25.88 -14.89 -17.32
N LEU A 470 -25.76 -13.63 -17.78
CA LEU A 470 -26.36 -12.49 -17.08
C LEU A 470 -27.87 -12.69 -16.82
N ASP A 471 -28.55 -13.34 -17.74
CA ASP A 471 -30.00 -13.57 -17.63
C ASP A 471 -30.35 -14.88 -16.90
N THR A 472 -29.43 -15.86 -16.86
CA THR A 472 -29.74 -17.23 -16.36
C THR A 472 -29.02 -17.57 -15.05
N ASP A 473 -27.77 -17.14 -14.89
CA ASP A 473 -26.93 -17.42 -13.70
C ASP A 473 -25.88 -16.29 -13.50
N PRO A 474 -26.32 -15.08 -13.09
CA PRO A 474 -25.45 -13.90 -13.02
C PRO A 474 -24.25 -14.07 -12.08
N GLY A 475 -24.34 -14.96 -11.09
CA GLY A 475 -23.23 -15.25 -10.17
C GLY A 475 -22.04 -16.01 -10.82
N LYS A 476 -22.22 -16.53 -12.03
CA LYS A 476 -21.15 -17.23 -12.79
C LYS A 476 -20.52 -16.39 -13.90
N VAL A 477 -20.98 -15.19 -14.10
CA VAL A 477 -20.43 -14.29 -15.13
C VAL A 477 -19.06 -13.80 -14.69
N ARG A 478 -18.06 -14.00 -15.55
CA ARG A 478 -16.71 -13.46 -15.35
C ARG A 478 -16.61 -12.06 -15.92
N ALA A 479 -15.77 -11.26 -15.29
CA ALA A 479 -15.44 -9.89 -15.68
C ALA A 479 -14.14 -9.84 -16.50
N LYS A 480 -14.06 -8.92 -17.46
CA LYS A 480 -12.79 -8.48 -18.08
C LYS A 480 -12.04 -7.55 -17.11
N ALA A 481 -11.77 -8.04 -15.91
CA ALA A 481 -11.06 -7.35 -14.83
C ALA A 481 -9.72 -8.03 -14.56
N TYR A 482 -8.77 -7.23 -14.09
CA TYR A 482 -7.41 -7.66 -13.84
C TYR A 482 -6.79 -6.84 -12.72
N ASP A 483 -6.15 -7.54 -11.77
CA ASP A 483 -5.37 -6.94 -10.70
C ASP A 483 -3.92 -7.35 -10.81
N ILE A 484 -3.01 -6.41 -10.58
CA ILE A 484 -1.59 -6.68 -10.41
C ILE A 484 -1.24 -6.79 -8.94
N VAL A 485 -0.70 -7.93 -8.58
CA VAL A 485 -0.33 -8.28 -7.21
C VAL A 485 1.19 -8.35 -7.08
N LEU A 486 1.72 -7.79 -6.02
CA LEU A 486 3.13 -7.85 -5.63
C LEU A 486 3.25 -8.36 -4.20
N ASN A 487 3.91 -9.52 -4.00
CA ASN A 487 4.21 -10.06 -2.68
C ASN A 487 2.98 -10.13 -1.75
N GLY A 488 1.85 -10.62 -2.25
CA GLY A 488 0.62 -10.76 -1.47
C GLY A 488 -0.17 -9.46 -1.28
N ASN A 489 0.17 -8.41 -2.02
CA ASN A 489 -0.54 -7.12 -1.99
C ASN A 489 -0.99 -6.75 -3.40
N GLU A 490 -2.25 -6.44 -3.57
CA GLU A 490 -2.78 -5.79 -4.75
C GLU A 490 -2.18 -4.37 -4.81
N ILE A 491 -1.37 -4.10 -5.82
CA ILE A 491 -0.76 -2.78 -6.05
C ILE A 491 -1.54 -1.94 -7.03
N GLY A 492 -2.39 -2.56 -7.83
CA GLY A 492 -3.26 -1.89 -8.78
C GLY A 492 -4.30 -2.84 -9.34
N GLY A 493 -5.40 -2.29 -9.81
CA GLY A 493 -6.48 -3.04 -10.42
C GLY A 493 -7.20 -2.23 -11.49
N GLY A 494 -7.85 -2.94 -12.40
CA GLY A 494 -8.58 -2.34 -13.49
C GLY A 494 -9.49 -3.29 -14.24
N SER A 495 -10.13 -2.78 -15.27
CA SER A 495 -11.00 -3.57 -16.13
C SER A 495 -11.17 -2.93 -17.51
N VAL A 496 -11.67 -3.70 -18.45
CA VAL A 496 -12.35 -3.17 -19.64
C VAL A 496 -13.69 -2.61 -19.20
N ARG A 497 -14.12 -1.49 -19.79
CA ARG A 497 -15.37 -0.81 -19.42
C ARG A 497 -16.48 -1.18 -20.39
N ILE A 498 -17.70 -1.23 -19.88
CA ILE A 498 -18.90 -1.35 -20.72
C ILE A 498 -19.00 -0.07 -21.55
N HIS A 499 -19.10 -0.21 -22.87
CA HIS A 499 -19.32 0.89 -23.80
C HIS A 499 -20.60 0.71 -24.62
N GLN A 500 -21.34 -0.37 -24.38
CA GLN A 500 -22.60 -0.73 -25.03
C GLN A 500 -23.76 -0.48 -24.06
N ASN A 501 -24.74 0.35 -24.48
CA ASN A 501 -25.82 0.78 -23.60
C ASN A 501 -26.69 -0.40 -23.12
N ASP A 502 -26.99 -1.36 -24.01
CA ASP A 502 -27.80 -2.53 -23.67
C ASP A 502 -27.16 -3.43 -22.60
N ILE A 503 -25.83 -3.59 -22.64
CA ILE A 503 -25.10 -4.32 -21.61
C ILE A 503 -25.07 -3.52 -20.30
N GLN A 504 -24.90 -2.19 -20.37
CA GLN A 504 -24.89 -1.33 -19.19
C GLN A 504 -26.27 -1.32 -18.48
N GLU A 505 -27.35 -1.28 -19.23
CA GLU A 505 -28.72 -1.36 -18.71
C GLU A 505 -28.95 -2.68 -17.98
N LYS A 506 -28.55 -3.81 -18.59
CA LYS A 506 -28.63 -5.13 -17.94
C LYS A 506 -27.79 -5.19 -16.66
N MET A 507 -26.58 -4.62 -16.68
CA MET A 507 -25.73 -4.59 -15.50
C MET A 507 -26.38 -3.82 -14.36
N PHE A 508 -26.97 -2.65 -14.63
CA PHE A 508 -27.70 -1.88 -13.62
C PHE A 508 -28.92 -2.65 -13.08
N GLU A 509 -29.67 -3.33 -13.95
CA GLU A 509 -30.79 -4.18 -13.52
C GLU A 509 -30.36 -5.25 -12.52
N LYS A 510 -29.24 -5.97 -12.80
CA LYS A 510 -28.71 -7.01 -11.90
C LYS A 510 -28.19 -6.45 -10.57
N LEU A 511 -27.75 -5.20 -10.56
CA LEU A 511 -27.36 -4.48 -9.35
C LEU A 511 -28.54 -3.85 -8.58
N GLY A 512 -29.77 -4.01 -9.10
CA GLY A 512 -30.99 -3.52 -8.45
C GLY A 512 -31.27 -2.04 -8.68
N PHE A 513 -30.62 -1.40 -9.68
CA PHE A 513 -30.99 -0.04 -10.10
C PHE A 513 -32.25 -0.07 -10.94
N THR A 514 -33.10 0.94 -10.75
CA THR A 514 -34.13 1.29 -11.73
C THR A 514 -33.50 2.23 -12.77
N GLU A 515 -34.12 2.35 -13.95
CA GLU A 515 -33.68 3.30 -14.97
C GLU A 515 -33.57 4.72 -14.40
N GLU A 516 -34.56 5.14 -13.59
CA GLU A 516 -34.60 6.44 -12.96
C GLU A 516 -33.45 6.65 -11.98
N SER A 517 -33.18 5.69 -11.09
CA SER A 517 -32.08 5.79 -10.12
C SER A 517 -30.70 5.73 -10.78
N ALA A 518 -30.53 4.95 -11.84
CA ALA A 518 -29.29 4.92 -12.63
C ALA A 518 -29.04 6.27 -13.33
N TYR A 519 -30.07 6.87 -13.92
CA TYR A 519 -29.96 8.21 -14.53
C TYR A 519 -29.77 9.32 -13.51
N GLU A 520 -30.41 9.26 -12.34
CA GLU A 520 -30.17 10.23 -11.28
C GLU A 520 -28.70 10.22 -10.85
N GLN A 521 -28.08 9.06 -10.72
CA GLN A 521 -26.73 8.91 -10.24
C GLN A 521 -25.67 9.10 -11.34
N PHE A 522 -25.84 8.45 -12.49
CA PHE A 522 -24.86 8.34 -13.57
C PHE A 522 -25.30 8.96 -14.90
N GLY A 523 -26.41 9.70 -14.92
CA GLY A 523 -27.03 10.19 -16.14
C GLY A 523 -26.11 11.02 -17.04
N PHE A 524 -25.15 11.74 -16.48
CA PHE A 524 -24.17 12.52 -17.26
C PHE A 524 -23.24 11.60 -18.08
N LEU A 525 -22.82 10.45 -17.53
CA LEU A 525 -22.02 9.45 -18.25
C LEU A 525 -22.86 8.70 -19.28
N LEU A 526 -24.05 8.23 -18.89
CA LEU A 526 -24.97 7.53 -19.79
C LEU A 526 -25.39 8.41 -20.99
N ASN A 527 -25.55 9.71 -20.78
CA ASN A 527 -25.81 10.65 -21.85
C ASN A 527 -24.59 10.84 -22.78
N ALA A 528 -23.37 10.86 -22.23
CA ALA A 528 -22.16 10.92 -23.06
C ALA A 528 -22.05 9.69 -23.98
N PHE A 529 -22.42 8.51 -23.50
CA PHE A 529 -22.39 7.27 -24.30
C PHE A 529 -23.31 7.30 -25.53
N LYS A 530 -24.35 8.12 -25.54
CA LYS A 530 -25.24 8.29 -26.70
C LYS A 530 -24.59 8.95 -27.91
N TYR A 531 -23.44 9.63 -27.71
CA TYR A 531 -22.73 10.35 -28.77
C TYR A 531 -21.52 9.59 -29.33
N GLY A 532 -21.44 8.30 -29.09
CA GLY A 532 -20.36 7.44 -29.57
C GLY A 532 -19.21 7.38 -28.56
N VAL A 533 -19.04 6.23 -27.95
CA VAL A 533 -17.98 5.94 -26.99
C VAL A 533 -17.07 4.85 -27.55
N PRO A 534 -15.75 5.04 -27.53
CA PRO A 534 -14.81 4.01 -27.94
C PRO A 534 -14.81 2.87 -26.91
N PRO A 535 -14.50 1.62 -27.30
CA PRO A 535 -14.04 0.61 -26.35
C PRO A 535 -12.87 1.18 -25.55
N HIS A 536 -12.89 1.05 -24.22
CA HIS A 536 -11.85 1.61 -23.37
C HIS A 536 -11.62 0.75 -22.12
N ALA A 537 -10.44 0.87 -21.58
CA ALA A 537 -10.00 0.11 -20.43
C ALA A 537 -8.96 0.91 -19.63
N GLY A 538 -8.82 0.61 -18.36
CA GLY A 538 -7.87 1.33 -17.53
C GLY A 538 -7.46 0.55 -16.29
N LEU A 539 -6.51 1.16 -15.57
CA LEU A 539 -5.97 0.61 -14.33
C LEU A 539 -5.60 1.77 -13.39
N ALA A 540 -5.66 1.52 -12.10
CA ALA A 540 -5.18 2.45 -11.10
C ALA A 540 -4.23 1.75 -10.12
N TYR A 541 -3.03 2.31 -9.93
CA TYR A 541 -2.12 1.88 -8.87
C TYR A 541 -2.34 2.69 -7.60
N GLY A 542 -2.32 2.04 -6.45
CA GLY A 542 -2.14 2.72 -5.18
C GLY A 542 -0.69 3.18 -5.01
N LEU A 543 -0.37 4.44 -5.34
CA LEU A 543 1.00 4.99 -5.29
C LEU A 543 1.64 4.78 -3.91
N ASP A 544 0.89 5.05 -2.85
CA ASP A 544 1.41 4.92 -1.49
C ASP A 544 1.75 3.46 -1.14
N ARG A 545 0.90 2.51 -1.55
CA ARG A 545 1.13 1.07 -1.35
C ARG A 545 2.31 0.57 -2.18
N LEU A 546 2.41 0.99 -3.44
CA LEU A 546 3.53 0.64 -4.31
C LEU A 546 4.86 1.10 -3.70
N VAL A 547 4.94 2.37 -3.26
CA VAL A 547 6.14 2.92 -2.62
C VAL A 547 6.43 2.25 -1.27
N MET A 548 5.41 1.90 -0.48
CA MET A 548 5.56 1.15 0.77
C MET A 548 6.29 -0.19 0.54
N LEU A 549 5.89 -0.93 -0.50
CA LEU A 549 6.51 -2.21 -0.85
C LEU A 549 7.92 -2.02 -1.41
N MET A 550 8.15 -1.02 -2.26
CA MET A 550 9.48 -0.69 -2.79
C MET A 550 10.44 -0.25 -1.69
N ALA A 551 9.96 0.51 -0.70
CA ALA A 551 10.73 0.95 0.46
C ALA A 551 10.89 -0.14 1.54
N LYS A 552 10.22 -1.30 1.39
CA LYS A 552 10.24 -2.46 2.31
C LYS A 552 9.76 -2.12 3.73
N VAL A 553 8.85 -1.17 3.86
CA VAL A 553 8.25 -0.77 5.13
C VAL A 553 6.87 -1.40 5.34
N ASP A 554 6.48 -1.58 6.60
CA ASP A 554 5.29 -2.36 6.96
C ASP A 554 4.01 -1.49 7.08
N SER A 555 4.12 -0.17 6.86
CA SER A 555 2.99 0.76 6.95
C SER A 555 3.07 1.87 5.92
N ILE A 556 1.94 2.14 5.27
CA ILE A 556 1.76 3.26 4.33
C ILE A 556 2.04 4.63 4.99
N ARG A 557 1.94 4.74 6.33
CA ARG A 557 2.26 5.96 7.08
C ARG A 557 3.73 6.37 7.00
N GLU A 558 4.62 5.42 6.70
CA GLU A 558 6.06 5.68 6.53
C GLU A 558 6.39 6.34 5.16
N VAL A 559 5.45 6.33 4.21
CA VAL A 559 5.60 6.90 2.86
C VAL A 559 4.65 8.06 2.59
N ILE A 560 3.87 8.48 3.59
CA ILE A 560 2.97 9.65 3.55
C ILE A 560 3.50 10.71 4.52
N ALA A 561 3.65 11.95 4.05
CA ALA A 561 4.23 13.02 4.87
C ALA A 561 3.41 13.28 6.15
N PHE A 562 2.09 13.43 6.03
CA PHE A 562 1.18 13.74 7.13
C PHE A 562 0.00 12.76 7.15
N PRO A 563 0.21 11.51 7.59
CA PRO A 563 -0.83 10.50 7.63
C PRO A 563 -1.79 10.72 8.79
N LYS A 564 -2.99 10.14 8.70
CA LYS A 564 -3.94 10.03 9.80
C LYS A 564 -3.64 8.80 10.67
N VAL A 565 -4.04 8.85 11.93
CA VAL A 565 -4.04 7.68 12.84
C VAL A 565 -5.28 6.82 12.60
N LYS A 566 -5.43 5.72 13.35
CA LYS A 566 -6.44 4.69 13.10
C LYS A 566 -7.89 5.21 13.13
N ASP A 567 -8.17 6.23 13.93
CA ASP A 567 -9.49 6.90 14.03
C ASP A 567 -9.69 8.04 13.01
N ALA A 568 -8.88 8.08 11.95
CA ALA A 568 -8.86 9.09 10.91
C ALA A 568 -8.50 10.52 11.39
N SER A 569 -8.00 10.69 12.61
CA SER A 569 -7.55 12.00 13.12
C SER A 569 -6.07 12.29 12.80
N CYS A 570 -5.69 13.56 12.87
CA CYS A 570 -4.31 14.02 12.77
C CYS A 570 -3.84 14.57 14.12
N LEU A 571 -2.93 13.89 14.79
CA LEU A 571 -2.42 14.29 16.10
C LEU A 571 -1.63 15.61 16.08
N MET A 572 -1.05 15.97 14.94
CA MET A 572 -0.27 17.20 14.78
C MET A 572 -1.18 18.43 14.62
N THR A 573 -2.18 18.35 13.75
CA THR A 573 -3.09 19.47 13.45
C THR A 573 -4.37 19.45 14.26
N GLN A 574 -4.63 18.36 14.99
CA GLN A 574 -5.87 18.11 15.73
C GLN A 574 -7.12 18.14 14.83
N SER A 575 -6.96 17.72 13.57
CA SER A 575 -8.09 17.56 12.64
C SER A 575 -8.66 16.13 12.72
N PRO A 576 -10.00 15.94 12.59
CA PRO A 576 -11.01 16.96 12.40
C PRO A 576 -11.22 17.80 13.66
N SER A 577 -11.65 19.04 13.50
CA SER A 577 -11.92 19.97 14.61
C SER A 577 -13.30 20.58 14.46
N VAL A 578 -13.83 21.08 15.57
CA VAL A 578 -15.09 21.85 15.57
C VAL A 578 -14.91 23.14 14.77
N VAL A 579 -15.96 23.54 14.08
CA VAL A 579 -16.04 24.82 13.37
C VAL A 579 -16.94 25.78 14.14
N SER A 580 -16.81 27.09 13.88
CA SER A 580 -17.61 28.08 14.57
C SER A 580 -19.08 27.99 14.13
N GLU A 581 -20.00 28.38 15.04
CA GLU A 581 -21.43 28.42 14.75
C GLU A 581 -21.75 29.36 13.57
N ALA A 582 -21.02 30.45 13.42
CA ALA A 582 -21.17 31.37 12.30
C ALA A 582 -20.86 30.69 10.96
N GLN A 583 -19.86 29.81 10.91
CA GLN A 583 -19.54 29.04 9.70
C GLN A 583 -20.64 28.02 9.37
N LEU A 584 -21.22 27.36 10.38
CA LEU A 584 -22.35 26.44 10.17
C LEU A 584 -23.59 27.19 9.67
N GLN A 585 -23.92 28.33 10.27
CA GLN A 585 -25.04 29.19 9.84
C GLN A 585 -24.86 29.69 8.40
N GLU A 586 -23.64 30.07 8.00
CA GLU A 586 -23.34 30.48 6.62
C GLU A 586 -23.56 29.34 5.62
N LEU A 587 -23.38 28.11 6.04
CA LEU A 587 -23.61 26.90 5.24
C LEU A 587 -25.05 26.38 5.36
N GLY A 588 -25.89 26.96 6.22
CA GLY A 588 -27.23 26.45 6.51
C GLY A 588 -27.25 25.09 7.21
N LEU A 589 -26.24 24.83 8.06
CA LEU A 589 -26.06 23.56 8.76
C LEU A 589 -26.24 23.74 10.28
N GLU A 590 -26.66 22.68 10.92
CA GLU A 590 -26.73 22.54 12.37
C GLU A 590 -26.04 21.20 12.78
N THR A 591 -25.36 21.22 13.93
CA THR A 591 -24.85 19.97 14.50
C THR A 591 -25.95 19.24 15.26
N ALA A 592 -26.09 17.94 15.06
CA ALA A 592 -26.92 17.14 15.95
C ALA A 592 -26.37 17.19 17.38
N PRO A 593 -27.25 17.24 18.43
CA PRO A 593 -26.77 17.14 19.80
C PRO A 593 -25.99 15.85 20.02
N GLU A 594 -24.92 15.93 20.82
CA GLU A 594 -24.17 14.75 21.21
C GLU A 594 -25.15 13.70 21.79
N LYS A 595 -25.09 12.47 21.23
CA LYS A 595 -25.79 11.36 21.87
C LYS A 595 -25.09 11.12 23.20
N THR A 596 -25.72 11.52 24.29
CA THR A 596 -25.33 11.03 25.62
C THR A 596 -25.51 9.52 25.59
N GLU A 597 -24.43 8.77 25.67
CA GLU A 597 -24.49 7.33 25.94
C GLU A 597 -25.22 7.16 27.28
N GLU A 598 -26.44 6.61 27.23
CA GLU A 598 -27.13 6.10 28.42
C GLU A 598 -26.62 4.71 28.79
#